data_20b9e2812d08e083c9b38f3e2f1da471
#
_entry.id   20b9e2812d08e083c9b38f3e2f1da471
#
_cell.length_a   1.000
_cell.length_b   1.000
_cell.length_c   1.000
_cell.angle_alpha   90.00
_cell.angle_beta   90.00
_cell.angle_gamma   90.00
#
_symmetry.space_group_name_H-M   'P 1'
#
loop_
_entity.id
_entity.type
_entity.pdbx_description
1 polymer ?
#
loop_
_entity_poly.entity_id
_entity_poly.type
_entity_poly.pdbx_seq_one_letter_code
_entity_poly.pdbx_strand_id
1 'polypeptide(L)'
;MTKALWTVAEVARALGLAGDYPETPIDLVTQDSRAVKPGSLFVALSGTPSGGFVSSFASSRDGWEFAANAEQAGAVAMIVPHRVDGISVPQLVVPDTLIDGLWALARAARARFHGPVIGLTGSAGKTSTKEFIATYPGASASPSSFNNFWGVPLTLCNADPSASVWVVEMGMNQQGEIARLTELSQPTVALVVNVQPVHLEKLGSLEAIRKEKVSIARGLPSDGILVLPVDLAAPEWPGRVLRFGAGADVHAMSKVPAGESWDVTADIAGRHLAFSLTPGAPHRLHNALAALASVAAAGLDPVLLARELGEVGIMTGRGVEQRIGEIVLIDDSFNGNPASMAAALDSLQARPVRGRRIAVIGDMLELGDEAPAYHADMVGHVTGIDGVYCVGPLMRHLFEKLPPEKRLGWHEDPATLDASQVAALLAPDDVVVIKGSKKIFWVNKFVQKLAAALQASN
;
A
#
# COMPACT_ATOMS: atom_id res chain seq x y z
N MET A 1 9.27 16.56 -25.33
CA MET A 1 9.67 15.13 -25.32
C MET A 1 10.16 14.82 -23.93
N THR A 2 9.48 13.94 -23.20
CA THR A 2 9.96 13.44 -21.90
C THR A 2 11.30 12.73 -22.14
N LYS A 3 12.29 13.04 -21.33
CA LYS A 3 13.61 12.38 -21.39
C LYS A 3 13.42 10.91 -21.05
N ALA A 4 13.98 10.00 -21.88
CA ALA A 4 13.94 8.57 -21.60
C ALA A 4 14.55 8.26 -20.22
N LEU A 5 14.03 7.25 -19.55
CA LEU A 5 14.53 6.82 -18.23
C LEU A 5 15.94 6.21 -18.37
N TRP A 6 16.15 5.45 -19.44
CA TRP A 6 17.38 4.71 -19.75
C TRP A 6 17.61 4.62 -21.25
N THR A 7 18.82 4.20 -21.63
CA THR A 7 19.08 3.56 -22.92
C THR A 7 19.46 2.09 -22.70
N VAL A 8 19.37 1.25 -23.74
CA VAL A 8 19.78 -0.16 -23.64
C VAL A 8 21.26 -0.27 -23.26
N ALA A 9 22.11 0.61 -23.80
CA ALA A 9 23.53 0.68 -23.44
C ALA A 9 23.76 1.06 -21.98
N GLU A 10 22.98 1.99 -21.42
CA GLU A 10 23.04 2.33 -19.99
C GLU A 10 22.63 1.15 -19.10
N VAL A 11 21.57 0.42 -19.49
CA VAL A 11 21.15 -0.79 -18.75
C VAL A 11 22.25 -1.85 -18.81
N ALA A 12 22.80 -2.16 -19.98
CA ALA A 12 23.89 -3.13 -20.11
C ALA A 12 25.09 -2.77 -19.23
N ARG A 13 25.46 -1.48 -19.20
CA ARG A 13 26.53 -0.97 -18.34
C ARG A 13 26.18 -1.11 -16.85
N ALA A 14 24.93 -0.83 -16.45
CA ALA A 14 24.45 -0.99 -15.08
C ALA A 14 24.50 -2.46 -14.62
N LEU A 15 24.32 -3.40 -15.55
CA LEU A 15 24.38 -4.84 -15.31
C LEU A 15 25.82 -5.41 -15.40
N GLY A 16 26.82 -4.56 -15.72
CA GLY A 16 28.21 -5.00 -15.89
C GLY A 16 28.45 -5.87 -17.13
N LEU A 17 27.58 -5.78 -18.14
CA LEU A 17 27.68 -6.54 -19.37
C LEU A 17 28.67 -5.89 -20.33
N ALA A 18 29.63 -6.68 -20.81
CA ALA A 18 30.54 -6.26 -21.87
C ALA A 18 29.89 -6.41 -23.26
N GLY A 19 30.20 -5.52 -24.17
CA GLY A 19 29.69 -5.54 -25.55
C GLY A 19 29.23 -4.18 -26.04
N ASP A 20 28.87 -4.12 -27.29
CA ASP A 20 28.28 -2.94 -27.93
C ASP A 20 26.76 -3.08 -27.94
N TYR A 21 26.09 -2.20 -27.19
CA TYR A 21 24.63 -2.16 -27.06
C TYR A 21 24.08 -0.84 -27.62
N PRO A 22 22.90 -0.85 -28.25
CA PRO A 22 22.34 0.34 -28.88
C PRO A 22 21.92 1.39 -27.84
N GLU A 23 21.98 2.66 -28.18
CA GLU A 23 21.44 3.78 -27.42
C GLU A 23 19.92 3.94 -27.60
N THR A 24 19.22 2.83 -27.82
CA THR A 24 17.75 2.81 -27.94
C THR A 24 17.12 3.23 -26.63
N PRO A 25 16.22 4.24 -26.64
CA PRO A 25 15.61 4.76 -25.43
C PRO A 25 14.63 3.76 -24.80
N ILE A 26 14.57 3.78 -23.46
CA ILE A 26 13.67 2.98 -22.63
C ILE A 26 12.86 3.93 -21.76
N ASP A 27 11.52 3.85 -21.88
CA ASP A 27 10.57 4.70 -21.17
C ASP A 27 9.83 3.97 -20.02
N LEU A 28 9.96 2.64 -19.96
CA LEU A 28 9.33 1.81 -18.94
C LEU A 28 10.16 0.57 -18.67
N VAL A 29 10.33 0.22 -17.39
CA VAL A 29 10.87 -1.07 -16.95
C VAL A 29 9.72 -1.88 -16.32
N THR A 30 9.44 -3.08 -16.80
CA THR A 30 8.35 -3.91 -16.31
C THR A 30 8.69 -5.40 -16.33
N GLN A 31 8.16 -6.15 -15.35
CA GLN A 31 8.19 -7.62 -15.31
C GLN A 31 6.87 -8.25 -15.79
N ASP A 32 5.83 -7.45 -15.99
CA ASP A 32 4.54 -7.93 -16.47
C ASP A 32 4.46 -7.79 -17.99
N SER A 33 4.46 -8.91 -18.72
CA SER A 33 4.39 -8.93 -20.18
C SER A 33 3.12 -8.25 -20.74
N ARG A 34 2.06 -8.17 -19.93
CA ARG A 34 0.78 -7.51 -20.30
C ARG A 34 0.86 -5.99 -20.17
N ALA A 35 1.82 -5.48 -19.39
CA ALA A 35 2.08 -4.05 -19.20
C ALA A 35 3.13 -3.51 -20.16
N VAL A 36 3.76 -4.36 -20.98
CA VAL A 36 4.73 -3.96 -22.01
C VAL A 36 4.03 -3.08 -23.04
N LYS A 37 4.73 -2.01 -23.44
CA LYS A 37 4.35 -1.09 -24.52
C LYS A 37 5.60 -0.70 -25.31
N PRO A 38 5.47 -0.07 -26.50
CA PRO A 38 6.63 0.43 -27.26
C PRO A 38 7.58 1.26 -26.37
N GLY A 39 8.87 0.95 -26.40
CA GLY A 39 9.89 1.58 -25.55
C GLY A 39 10.08 0.91 -24.19
N SER A 40 9.50 -0.27 -23.93
CA SER A 40 9.69 -0.97 -22.65
C SER A 40 10.96 -1.84 -22.63
N LEU A 41 11.59 -1.90 -21.44
CA LEU A 41 12.50 -2.97 -21.04
C LEU A 41 11.71 -4.03 -20.30
N PHE A 42 11.68 -5.24 -20.81
CA PHE A 42 11.04 -6.37 -20.13
C PHE A 42 12.05 -7.11 -19.25
N VAL A 43 11.70 -7.32 -17.97
CA VAL A 43 12.52 -8.10 -17.02
C VAL A 43 11.84 -9.45 -16.79
N ALA A 44 12.43 -10.50 -17.37
CA ALA A 44 11.88 -11.85 -17.29
C ALA A 44 12.22 -12.52 -15.96
N LEU A 45 11.49 -12.18 -14.90
CA LEU A 45 11.69 -12.76 -13.57
C LEU A 45 11.32 -14.23 -13.55
N SER A 46 12.03 -15.03 -12.72
CA SER A 46 11.63 -16.40 -12.42
C SER A 46 10.30 -16.44 -11.65
N GLY A 47 9.48 -17.44 -11.91
CA GLY A 47 8.27 -17.74 -11.16
C GLY A 47 8.54 -18.04 -9.68
N THR A 48 9.74 -18.56 -9.38
CA THR A 48 10.23 -18.74 -8.01
C THR A 48 11.21 -17.61 -7.66
N PRO A 49 10.94 -16.80 -6.62
CA PRO A 49 11.86 -15.74 -6.22
C PRO A 49 13.22 -16.28 -5.80
N SER A 50 14.28 -15.59 -6.21
CA SER A 50 15.66 -15.83 -5.79
C SER A 50 16.07 -14.95 -4.60
N GLY A 51 17.32 -15.00 -4.21
CA GLY A 51 17.89 -14.14 -3.18
C GLY A 51 17.28 -14.30 -1.80
N GLY A 52 16.61 -15.43 -1.50
CA GLY A 52 15.99 -15.69 -0.19
C GLY A 52 14.69 -14.91 0.05
N PHE A 53 14.07 -14.35 -0.99
CA PHE A 53 12.73 -13.77 -0.89
C PHE A 53 11.64 -14.83 -1.00
N VAL A 54 10.51 -14.57 -0.33
CA VAL A 54 9.32 -15.44 -0.39
C VAL A 54 8.16 -14.65 -0.98
N SER A 55 7.47 -15.25 -1.93
CA SER A 55 6.25 -14.68 -2.52
C SER A 55 5.01 -15.45 -2.09
N SER A 56 3.98 -14.74 -1.68
CA SER A 56 2.64 -15.31 -1.49
C SER A 56 1.95 -15.64 -2.82
N PHE A 57 2.53 -15.20 -3.95
CA PHE A 57 2.05 -15.37 -5.31
C PHE A 57 3.17 -15.91 -6.19
N ALA A 58 3.72 -17.09 -5.85
CA ALA A 58 4.64 -17.78 -6.75
C ALA A 58 3.88 -18.14 -8.04
N SER A 59 4.48 -17.80 -9.19
CA SER A 59 3.99 -18.26 -10.49
C SER A 59 4.53 -19.64 -10.78
N SER A 60 3.73 -20.51 -11.38
CA SER A 60 4.22 -21.78 -11.93
C SER A 60 4.95 -21.62 -13.26
N ARG A 61 4.99 -20.38 -13.80
CA ARG A 61 5.62 -20.04 -15.09
C ARG A 61 6.68 -19.01 -14.90
N ASP A 62 7.74 -19.14 -15.65
CA ASP A 62 8.86 -18.19 -15.66
C ASP A 62 8.62 -17.06 -16.67
N GLY A 63 9.15 -15.86 -16.34
CA GLY A 63 8.93 -14.68 -17.16
C GLY A 63 9.47 -14.80 -18.60
N TRP A 64 10.55 -15.55 -18.84
CA TRP A 64 11.11 -15.74 -20.17
C TRP A 64 10.22 -16.54 -21.12
N GLU A 65 9.26 -17.32 -20.60
CA GLU A 65 8.24 -17.95 -21.42
C GLU A 65 7.30 -16.94 -22.12
N PHE A 66 7.31 -15.71 -21.65
CA PHE A 66 6.53 -14.59 -22.21
C PHE A 66 7.38 -13.64 -23.07
N ALA A 67 8.64 -13.98 -23.37
CA ALA A 67 9.56 -13.11 -24.11
C ALA A 67 8.99 -12.73 -25.48
N ALA A 68 8.44 -13.68 -26.24
CA ALA A 68 7.84 -13.41 -27.55
C ALA A 68 6.62 -12.47 -27.43
N ASN A 69 5.78 -12.62 -26.41
CA ASN A 69 4.66 -11.71 -26.17
C ASN A 69 5.14 -10.30 -25.83
N ALA A 70 6.21 -10.18 -25.03
CA ALA A 70 6.80 -8.89 -24.68
C ALA A 70 7.42 -8.19 -25.90
N GLU A 71 8.15 -8.92 -26.76
CA GLU A 71 8.68 -8.37 -28.02
C GLU A 71 7.55 -7.88 -28.92
N GLN A 72 6.51 -8.72 -29.14
CA GLN A 72 5.36 -8.35 -29.95
C GLN A 72 4.61 -7.12 -29.41
N ALA A 73 4.58 -6.93 -28.06
CA ALA A 73 3.99 -5.76 -27.42
C ALA A 73 4.88 -4.50 -27.51
N GLY A 74 6.13 -4.59 -28.03
CA GLY A 74 7.02 -3.48 -28.28
C GLY A 74 8.14 -3.30 -27.25
N ALA A 75 8.53 -4.35 -26.54
CA ALA A 75 9.78 -4.32 -25.78
C ALA A 75 10.96 -4.04 -26.70
N VAL A 76 11.83 -3.12 -26.30
CA VAL A 76 13.03 -2.74 -27.08
C VAL A 76 14.30 -3.48 -26.62
N ALA A 77 14.24 -4.10 -25.43
CA ALA A 77 15.25 -4.98 -24.88
C ALA A 77 14.64 -5.85 -23.76
N MET A 78 15.36 -6.91 -23.38
CA MET A 78 14.93 -7.82 -22.30
C MET A 78 16.09 -8.17 -21.38
N ILE A 79 15.83 -8.27 -20.07
CA ILE A 79 16.72 -8.92 -19.12
C ILE A 79 16.24 -10.36 -18.97
N VAL A 80 17.10 -11.35 -19.28
CA VAL A 80 16.77 -12.77 -19.31
C VAL A 80 17.85 -13.60 -18.62
N PRO A 81 17.55 -14.81 -18.07
CA PRO A 81 18.56 -15.65 -17.40
C PRO A 81 19.44 -16.42 -18.40
N HIS A 82 18.97 -16.62 -19.61
CA HIS A 82 19.65 -17.28 -20.73
C HIS A 82 19.05 -16.75 -22.03
N ARG A 83 19.75 -16.96 -23.12
CA ARG A 83 19.27 -16.56 -24.42
C ARG A 83 17.97 -17.30 -24.76
N VAL A 84 16.95 -16.57 -25.19
CA VAL A 84 15.65 -17.11 -25.64
C VAL A 84 15.64 -17.09 -27.17
N ASP A 85 15.42 -18.24 -27.78
CA ASP A 85 15.39 -18.38 -29.24
C ASP A 85 14.21 -17.63 -29.85
N GLY A 86 14.40 -17.13 -31.10
CA GLY A 86 13.36 -16.44 -31.85
C GLY A 86 13.11 -14.99 -31.43
N ILE A 87 13.86 -14.43 -30.48
CA ILE A 87 13.79 -13.04 -30.05
C ILE A 87 14.85 -12.22 -30.77
N SER A 88 14.43 -11.13 -31.42
CA SER A 88 15.28 -10.25 -32.23
C SER A 88 15.82 -9.02 -31.47
N VAL A 89 15.10 -8.56 -30.45
CA VAL A 89 15.57 -7.44 -29.62
C VAL A 89 16.78 -7.82 -28.75
N PRO A 90 17.61 -6.85 -28.33
CA PRO A 90 18.73 -7.09 -27.42
C PRO A 90 18.31 -7.85 -26.17
N GLN A 91 19.01 -8.95 -25.92
CA GLN A 91 18.83 -9.76 -24.71
C GLN A 91 20.01 -9.55 -23.77
N LEU A 92 19.76 -8.94 -22.63
CA LEU A 92 20.71 -8.68 -21.55
C LEU A 92 20.71 -9.92 -20.64
N VAL A 93 21.67 -10.80 -20.86
CA VAL A 93 21.72 -12.09 -20.16
C VAL A 93 22.44 -11.95 -18.84
N VAL A 94 21.74 -12.28 -17.73
CA VAL A 94 22.28 -12.28 -16.37
C VAL A 94 21.83 -13.57 -15.65
N PRO A 95 22.66 -14.21 -14.81
CA PRO A 95 22.31 -15.47 -14.17
C PRO A 95 21.05 -15.40 -13.30
N ASP A 96 20.87 -14.30 -12.58
CA ASP A 96 19.71 -14.04 -11.73
C ASP A 96 19.02 -12.74 -12.17
N THR A 97 17.88 -12.86 -12.84
CA THR A 97 17.14 -11.69 -13.37
C THR A 97 16.57 -10.78 -12.28
N LEU A 98 16.37 -11.31 -11.06
CA LEU A 98 15.97 -10.49 -9.90
C LEU A 98 17.18 -9.76 -9.31
N ILE A 99 18.20 -10.48 -8.86
CA ILE A 99 19.33 -9.89 -8.10
C ILE A 99 20.35 -9.23 -9.02
N ASP A 100 20.84 -9.96 -10.05
CA ASP A 100 21.84 -9.47 -10.97
C ASP A 100 21.23 -8.60 -12.09
N GLY A 101 19.92 -8.71 -12.31
CA GLY A 101 19.16 -7.90 -13.25
C GLY A 101 18.47 -6.71 -12.57
N LEU A 102 17.26 -6.92 -12.06
CA LEU A 102 16.39 -5.84 -11.58
C LEU A 102 16.98 -5.06 -10.40
N TRP A 103 17.57 -5.77 -9.41
CA TRP A 103 18.20 -5.11 -8.25
C TRP A 103 19.47 -4.36 -8.62
N ALA A 104 20.29 -4.90 -9.53
CA ALA A 104 21.47 -4.20 -10.02
C ALA A 104 21.09 -2.91 -10.76
N LEU A 105 20.07 -2.98 -11.63
CA LEU A 105 19.53 -1.80 -12.31
C LEU A 105 18.96 -0.77 -11.33
N ALA A 106 18.25 -1.22 -10.30
CA ALA A 106 17.71 -0.34 -9.27
C ALA A 106 18.80 0.38 -8.46
N ARG A 107 19.90 -0.31 -8.13
CA ARG A 107 21.09 0.34 -7.52
C ARG A 107 21.66 1.44 -8.42
N ALA A 108 21.78 1.16 -9.71
CA ALA A 108 22.23 2.14 -10.68
C ALA A 108 21.25 3.33 -10.83
N ALA A 109 19.93 3.07 -10.77
CA ALA A 109 18.91 4.11 -10.73
C ALA A 109 19.09 5.01 -9.51
N ARG A 110 19.20 4.39 -8.31
CA ARG A 110 19.37 5.13 -7.07
C ARG A 110 20.66 5.97 -7.03
N ALA A 111 21.75 5.43 -7.57
CA ALA A 111 23.03 6.14 -7.62
C ALA A 111 23.00 7.40 -8.52
N ARG A 112 22.09 7.48 -9.50
CA ARG A 112 21.92 8.65 -10.38
C ARG A 112 21.07 9.76 -9.77
N PHE A 113 20.33 9.47 -8.71
CA PHE A 113 19.43 10.44 -8.07
C PHE A 113 20.04 11.02 -6.80
N HIS A 114 20.21 12.34 -6.76
CA HIS A 114 20.82 13.07 -5.64
C HIS A 114 19.81 13.89 -4.83
N GLY A 115 18.53 13.88 -5.24
CA GLY A 115 17.44 14.49 -4.48
C GLY A 115 17.01 13.68 -3.26
N PRO A 116 16.10 14.21 -2.46
CA PRO A 116 15.56 13.52 -1.29
C PRO A 116 14.78 12.27 -1.69
N VAL A 117 14.94 11.20 -0.91
CA VAL A 117 14.19 9.95 -1.04
C VAL A 117 13.45 9.69 0.26
N ILE A 118 12.13 9.61 0.21
CA ILE A 118 11.27 9.26 1.33
C ILE A 118 10.92 7.77 1.22
N GLY A 119 11.53 6.95 2.08
CA GLY A 119 11.16 5.56 2.25
C GLY A 119 10.09 5.42 3.33
N LEU A 120 9.04 4.64 3.08
CA LEU A 120 7.97 4.47 4.07
C LEU A 120 7.52 3.03 4.24
N THR A 121 7.22 2.67 5.50
CA THR A 121 6.62 1.39 5.88
C THR A 121 5.53 1.59 6.93
N GLY A 122 4.83 0.52 7.29
CA GLY A 122 3.79 0.51 8.32
C GLY A 122 2.93 -0.75 8.23
N SER A 123 2.18 -1.03 9.26
CA SER A 123 1.20 -2.11 9.26
C SER A 123 0.00 -1.77 8.37
N ALA A 124 -0.51 -0.54 8.50
CA ALA A 124 -1.62 0.01 7.71
C ALA A 124 -1.26 1.42 7.21
N GLY A 125 -2.02 1.96 6.25
CA GLY A 125 -1.92 3.34 5.80
C GLY A 125 -0.74 3.66 4.87
N LYS A 126 0.18 2.73 4.59
CA LYS A 126 1.36 2.95 3.73
C LYS A 126 1.00 3.60 2.39
N THR A 127 0.16 2.93 1.61
CA THR A 127 -0.21 3.42 0.27
C THR A 127 -0.95 4.75 0.35
N SER A 128 -1.86 4.93 1.32
CA SER A 128 -2.57 6.22 1.50
C SER A 128 -1.60 7.35 1.85
N THR A 129 -0.61 7.09 2.71
CA THR A 129 0.43 8.08 3.03
C THR A 129 1.33 8.37 1.82
N LYS A 130 1.70 7.32 1.04
CA LYS A 130 2.43 7.49 -0.22
C LYS A 130 1.65 8.35 -1.21
N GLU A 131 0.35 8.11 -1.38
CA GLU A 131 -0.48 8.90 -2.28
C GLU A 131 -0.57 10.37 -1.83
N PHE A 132 -0.64 10.66 -0.54
CA PHE A 132 -0.51 12.04 -0.06
C PHE A 132 0.82 12.67 -0.46
N ILE A 133 1.96 11.99 -0.21
CA ILE A 133 3.28 12.52 -0.57
C ILE A 133 3.43 12.66 -2.09
N ALA A 134 2.83 11.75 -2.86
CA ALA A 134 2.89 11.76 -4.32
C ALA A 134 2.23 12.99 -4.98
N THR A 135 1.36 13.71 -4.26
CA THR A 135 0.81 14.99 -4.74
C THR A 135 1.77 16.17 -4.59
N TYR A 136 2.89 15.98 -3.89
CA TYR A 136 3.90 17.02 -3.82
C TYR A 136 4.41 17.36 -5.23
N PRO A 137 4.51 18.65 -5.61
CA PRO A 137 4.90 19.05 -6.96
C PRO A 137 6.22 18.43 -7.41
N GLY A 138 6.16 17.70 -8.52
CA GLY A 138 7.32 17.00 -9.09
C GLY A 138 7.75 15.74 -8.33
N ALA A 139 6.94 15.19 -7.44
CA ALA A 139 7.25 13.92 -6.80
C ALA A 139 7.16 12.75 -7.80
N SER A 140 8.06 11.77 -7.63
CA SER A 140 7.99 10.48 -8.31
C SER A 140 7.74 9.38 -7.29
N ALA A 141 6.62 8.68 -7.42
CA ALA A 141 6.19 7.62 -6.51
C ALA A 141 5.82 6.35 -7.28
N SER A 142 5.89 5.21 -6.60
CA SER A 142 5.45 3.94 -7.18
C SER A 142 3.97 3.96 -7.54
N PRO A 143 3.59 3.40 -8.69
CA PRO A 143 2.19 3.14 -8.97
C PRO A 143 1.65 2.07 -8.01
N SER A 144 0.42 2.21 -7.55
CA SER A 144 -0.24 1.24 -6.65
C SER A 144 0.62 0.88 -5.42
N SER A 145 0.60 -0.38 -5.00
CA SER A 145 1.35 -0.90 -3.83
C SER A 145 2.57 -1.71 -4.26
N PHE A 146 3.46 -1.14 -5.09
CA PHE A 146 4.73 -1.78 -5.48
C PHE A 146 5.74 -1.69 -4.34
N ASN A 147 5.59 -2.55 -3.33
CA ASN A 147 6.28 -2.43 -2.04
C ASN A 147 7.09 -3.66 -1.62
N ASN A 148 7.22 -4.66 -2.48
CA ASN A 148 7.94 -5.90 -2.21
C ASN A 148 9.29 -5.97 -2.94
N PHE A 149 9.95 -7.14 -2.89
CA PHE A 149 11.28 -7.41 -3.46
C PHE A 149 11.41 -7.21 -4.98
N TRP A 150 10.33 -7.12 -5.75
CA TRP A 150 10.34 -6.72 -7.16
C TRP A 150 9.70 -5.34 -7.38
N GLY A 151 8.73 -4.96 -6.56
CA GLY A 151 8.02 -3.69 -6.67
C GLY A 151 8.88 -2.47 -6.32
N VAL A 152 9.67 -2.57 -5.24
CA VAL A 152 10.59 -1.50 -4.85
C VAL A 152 11.68 -1.26 -5.91
N PRO A 153 12.41 -2.27 -6.39
CA PRO A 153 13.39 -2.04 -7.44
C PRO A 153 12.74 -1.54 -8.76
N LEU A 154 11.55 -2.01 -9.14
CA LEU A 154 10.82 -1.44 -10.28
C LEU A 154 10.47 0.03 -10.08
N THR A 155 10.08 0.42 -8.86
CA THR A 155 9.83 1.83 -8.52
C THR A 155 11.08 2.68 -8.77
N LEU A 156 12.24 2.23 -8.31
CA LEU A 156 13.50 2.94 -8.50
C LEU A 156 13.91 3.02 -9.98
N CYS A 157 13.75 1.92 -10.74
CA CYS A 157 14.09 1.88 -12.17
C CYS A 157 13.20 2.81 -13.01
N ASN A 158 11.96 3.05 -12.61
CA ASN A 158 10.98 3.88 -13.29
C ASN A 158 10.84 5.29 -12.71
N ALA A 159 11.55 5.61 -11.63
CA ALA A 159 11.48 6.93 -11.01
C ALA A 159 12.09 7.99 -11.93
N ASP A 160 11.42 9.14 -12.04
CA ASP A 160 11.91 10.27 -12.82
C ASP A 160 13.20 10.82 -12.19
N PRO A 161 14.33 10.80 -12.90
CA PRO A 161 15.60 11.33 -12.39
C PRO A 161 15.60 12.84 -12.18
N SER A 162 14.62 13.57 -12.74
CA SER A 162 14.43 15.01 -12.55
C SER A 162 13.42 15.38 -11.46
N ALA A 163 12.85 14.37 -10.79
CA ALA A 163 11.86 14.58 -9.75
C ALA A 163 12.40 15.41 -8.57
N SER A 164 11.52 16.16 -7.91
CA SER A 164 11.84 16.90 -6.67
C SER A 164 12.06 15.97 -5.48
N VAL A 165 11.42 14.80 -5.48
CA VAL A 165 11.52 13.77 -4.43
C VAL A 165 11.10 12.42 -4.99
N TRP A 166 11.80 11.35 -4.55
CA TRP A 166 11.33 9.98 -4.77
C TRP A 166 10.62 9.46 -3.55
N VAL A 167 9.51 8.72 -3.76
CA VAL A 167 8.68 8.15 -2.69
C VAL A 167 8.61 6.64 -2.87
N VAL A 168 9.14 5.90 -1.91
CA VAL A 168 9.32 4.44 -1.97
C VAL A 168 8.58 3.75 -0.84
N GLU A 169 7.47 3.08 -1.17
CA GLU A 169 6.72 2.26 -0.23
C GLU A 169 7.39 0.90 -0.04
N MET A 170 7.59 0.47 1.22
CA MET A 170 8.22 -0.81 1.58
C MET A 170 7.28 -1.65 2.43
N GLY A 171 6.94 -2.84 1.92
CA GLY A 171 6.19 -3.88 2.60
C GLY A 171 7.08 -5.04 3.03
N MET A 172 6.50 -5.99 3.77
CA MET A 172 7.17 -7.22 4.18
C MET A 172 6.21 -8.39 4.19
N ASN A 173 6.73 -9.57 3.96
CA ASN A 173 6.09 -10.86 4.19
C ASN A 173 6.86 -11.71 5.21
N GLN A 174 8.13 -11.41 5.43
CA GLN A 174 9.01 -12.11 6.38
C GLN A 174 10.02 -11.13 6.99
N GLN A 175 10.69 -11.60 8.03
CA GLN A 175 11.73 -10.84 8.72
C GLN A 175 12.94 -10.56 7.81
N GLY A 176 13.50 -9.35 7.89
CA GLY A 176 14.68 -8.90 7.16
C GLY A 176 14.39 -8.30 5.78
N GLU A 177 13.14 -8.33 5.28
CA GLU A 177 12.81 -7.76 3.96
C GLU A 177 12.91 -6.22 3.96
N ILE A 178 12.37 -5.55 4.99
CA ILE A 178 12.45 -4.08 5.09
C ILE A 178 13.90 -3.59 5.10
N ALA A 179 14.76 -4.27 5.87
CA ALA A 179 16.18 -3.93 5.93
C ALA A 179 16.84 -3.97 4.55
N ARG A 180 16.57 -5.01 3.77
CA ARG A 180 17.13 -5.15 2.41
C ARG A 180 16.57 -4.12 1.43
N LEU A 181 15.25 -3.85 1.50
CA LEU A 181 14.59 -2.87 0.64
C LEU A 181 15.07 -1.45 0.92
N THR A 182 15.28 -1.10 2.19
CA THR A 182 15.78 0.22 2.56
C THR A 182 17.27 0.39 2.21
N GLU A 183 18.09 -0.66 2.37
CA GLU A 183 19.48 -0.65 1.94
C GLU A 183 19.64 -0.50 0.41
N LEU A 184 18.68 -1.04 -0.38
CA LEU A 184 18.60 -0.80 -1.81
C LEU A 184 18.20 0.65 -2.14
N SER A 185 17.18 1.16 -1.45
CA SER A 185 16.55 2.46 -1.74
C SER A 185 17.34 3.64 -1.18
N GLN A 186 18.15 3.42 -0.13
CA GLN A 186 18.96 4.45 0.57
C GLN A 186 18.17 5.76 0.78
N PRO A 187 17.06 5.72 1.54
CA PRO A 187 16.25 6.92 1.76
C PRO A 187 17.02 7.96 2.58
N THR A 188 16.74 9.25 2.35
CA THR A 188 17.19 10.35 3.20
C THR A 188 16.24 10.59 4.37
N VAL A 189 14.97 10.17 4.20
CA VAL A 189 13.93 10.18 5.22
C VAL A 189 13.29 8.80 5.26
N ALA A 190 13.23 8.17 6.43
CA ALA A 190 12.56 6.90 6.66
C ALA A 190 11.35 7.11 7.58
N LEU A 191 10.16 6.72 7.10
CA LEU A 191 8.89 6.85 7.82
C LEU A 191 8.36 5.49 8.24
N VAL A 192 8.02 5.34 9.51
CA VAL A 192 7.13 4.27 9.99
C VAL A 192 5.75 4.88 10.27
N VAL A 193 4.74 4.52 9.47
CA VAL A 193 3.38 5.06 9.61
C VAL A 193 2.74 4.59 10.93
N ASN A 194 2.82 3.29 11.20
CA ASN A 194 2.33 2.66 12.43
C ASN A 194 2.86 1.24 12.57
N VAL A 195 2.70 0.68 13.77
CA VAL A 195 2.94 -0.74 14.08
C VAL A 195 1.69 -1.33 14.70
N GLN A 196 1.11 -2.34 14.06
CA GLN A 196 -0.13 -3.00 14.47
C GLN A 196 0.01 -4.52 14.27
N PRO A 197 -0.83 -5.35 14.93
CA PRO A 197 -0.85 -6.80 14.75
C PRO A 197 -1.24 -7.18 13.30
N VAL A 198 -0.25 -7.44 12.46
CA VAL A 198 -0.40 -7.93 11.08
C VAL A 198 0.75 -8.90 10.81
N HIS A 199 0.51 -9.90 9.96
CA HIS A 199 1.54 -10.92 9.65
C HIS A 199 2.08 -11.66 10.89
N LEU A 200 1.28 -11.76 11.96
CA LEU A 200 1.67 -12.44 13.21
C LEU A 200 2.02 -13.92 12.98
N GLU A 201 1.31 -14.58 12.08
CA GLU A 201 1.59 -15.96 11.67
C GLU A 201 3.06 -16.16 11.23
N LYS A 202 3.64 -15.16 10.55
CA LYS A 202 5.00 -15.24 9.99
C LYS A 202 6.05 -14.64 10.89
N LEU A 203 5.71 -13.64 11.69
CA LEU A 203 6.65 -12.88 12.52
C LEU A 203 6.58 -13.25 14.00
N GLY A 204 5.52 -13.92 14.44
CA GLY A 204 5.36 -14.49 15.76
C GLY A 204 4.94 -13.50 16.86
N SER A 205 5.28 -12.20 16.76
CA SER A 205 4.94 -11.24 17.81
C SER A 205 4.88 -9.79 17.30
N LEU A 206 4.14 -8.93 18.04
CA LEU A 206 4.12 -7.49 17.77
C LEU A 206 5.49 -6.85 17.89
N GLU A 207 6.34 -7.35 18.80
CA GLU A 207 7.72 -6.86 18.94
C GLU A 207 8.58 -7.22 17.73
N ALA A 208 8.41 -8.40 17.14
CA ALA A 208 9.09 -8.77 15.90
C ALA A 208 8.62 -7.89 14.73
N ILE A 209 7.32 -7.58 14.64
CA ILE A 209 6.78 -6.64 13.67
C ILE A 209 7.37 -5.25 13.88
N ARG A 210 7.47 -4.78 15.13
CA ARG A 210 8.09 -3.50 15.46
C ARG A 210 9.56 -3.46 14.99
N LYS A 211 10.35 -4.46 15.37
CA LYS A 211 11.77 -4.58 14.98
C LYS A 211 11.94 -4.55 13.46
N GLU A 212 11.10 -5.30 12.75
CA GLU A 212 11.15 -5.34 11.29
C GLU A 212 10.83 -3.97 10.69
N LYS A 213 9.79 -3.27 11.14
CA LYS A 213 9.43 -1.97 10.58
C LYS A 213 10.45 -0.87 10.90
N VAL A 214 10.98 -0.83 12.12
CA VAL A 214 12.00 0.17 12.46
C VAL A 214 13.35 -0.13 11.79
N SER A 215 13.55 -1.34 11.25
CA SER A 215 14.74 -1.66 10.46
C SER A 215 14.86 -0.84 9.18
N ILE A 216 13.80 -0.11 8.79
CA ILE A 216 13.86 0.88 7.69
C ILE A 216 14.93 1.94 7.93
N ALA A 217 15.29 2.22 9.19
CA ALA A 217 16.35 3.15 9.55
C ALA A 217 17.75 2.70 9.05
N ARG A 218 17.95 1.41 8.76
CA ARG A 218 19.26 0.88 8.30
C ARG A 218 19.70 1.43 6.95
N GLY A 219 18.77 1.88 6.13
CA GLY A 219 19.07 2.50 4.84
C GLY A 219 19.37 4.00 4.91
N LEU A 220 19.16 4.63 6.07
CA LEU A 220 19.42 6.06 6.25
C LEU A 220 20.92 6.35 6.30
N PRO A 221 21.39 7.45 5.70
CA PRO A 221 22.71 8.01 5.96
C PRO A 221 22.77 8.58 7.38
N SER A 222 23.96 8.86 7.90
CA SER A 222 24.18 9.36 9.27
C SER A 222 23.46 10.68 9.60
N ASP A 223 23.18 11.49 8.60
CA ASP A 223 22.43 12.74 8.66
C ASP A 223 20.95 12.59 8.27
N GLY A 224 20.52 11.37 7.95
CA GLY A 224 19.14 11.05 7.59
C GLY A 224 18.16 11.26 8.76
N ILE A 225 16.89 11.40 8.44
CA ILE A 225 15.84 11.65 9.43
C ILE A 225 14.87 10.48 9.51
N LEU A 226 14.68 9.97 10.73
CA LEU A 226 13.68 8.95 11.04
C LEU A 226 12.39 9.60 11.50
N VAL A 227 11.28 9.35 10.81
CA VAL A 227 9.95 9.88 11.12
C VAL A 227 9.11 8.78 11.75
N LEU A 228 8.64 9.00 12.99
CA LEU A 228 7.91 8.00 13.77
C LEU A 228 6.62 8.58 14.36
N PRO A 229 5.57 7.75 14.52
CA PRO A 229 4.42 8.15 15.34
C PRO A 229 4.86 8.31 16.81
N VAL A 230 4.14 9.14 17.55
CA VAL A 230 4.50 9.53 18.94
C VAL A 230 4.57 8.34 19.89
N ASP A 231 3.75 7.32 19.67
CA ASP A 231 3.60 6.11 20.48
C ASP A 231 4.61 5.00 20.15
N LEU A 232 5.41 5.17 19.08
CA LEU A 232 6.40 4.17 18.69
C LEU A 232 7.78 4.50 19.26
N ALA A 233 8.34 3.59 20.07
CA ALA A 233 9.71 3.73 20.55
C ALA A 233 10.71 3.74 19.38
N ALA A 234 11.62 4.71 19.37
CA ALA A 234 12.70 4.76 18.39
C ALA A 234 13.66 3.57 18.57
N PRO A 235 14.21 3.03 17.49
CA PRO A 235 15.37 2.12 17.57
C PRO A 235 16.61 2.90 18.04
N GLU A 236 17.71 2.21 18.29
CA GLU A 236 19.02 2.84 18.39
C GLU A 236 19.35 3.51 17.05
N TRP A 237 19.21 4.81 17.00
CA TRP A 237 19.44 5.63 15.83
C TRP A 237 20.20 6.91 16.23
N PRO A 238 21.40 7.14 15.68
CA PRO A 238 22.24 8.30 16.07
C PRO A 238 21.78 9.61 15.44
N GLY A 239 20.98 9.54 14.35
CA GLY A 239 20.49 10.71 13.64
C GLY A 239 19.25 11.34 14.27
N ARG A 240 18.69 12.30 13.58
CA ARG A 240 17.49 13.03 14.03
C ARG A 240 16.25 12.14 13.93
N VAL A 241 15.39 12.20 14.96
CA VAL A 241 14.05 11.65 14.95
C VAL A 241 13.04 12.79 14.97
N LEU A 242 12.09 12.78 14.02
CA LEU A 242 10.94 13.68 13.98
C LEU A 242 9.70 12.87 14.34
N ARG A 243 8.86 13.37 15.25
CA ARG A 243 7.68 12.65 15.70
C ARG A 243 6.40 13.29 15.18
N PHE A 244 5.39 12.46 14.88
CA PHE A 244 4.05 12.94 14.51
C PHE A 244 2.95 12.25 15.34
N GLY A 245 1.83 12.93 15.48
CA GLY A 245 0.71 12.50 16.31
C GLY A 245 0.39 13.51 17.41
N ALA A 246 -0.52 13.17 18.31
CA ALA A 246 -0.98 14.09 19.34
C ALA A 246 0.16 14.55 20.25
N GLY A 247 0.40 15.87 20.32
CA GLY A 247 1.42 16.48 21.15
C GLY A 247 2.88 16.26 20.70
N ALA A 248 3.08 15.73 19.48
CA ALA A 248 4.39 15.53 18.88
C ALA A 248 4.87 16.76 18.10
N ASP A 249 6.07 16.69 17.49
CA ASP A 249 6.64 17.75 16.65
C ASP A 249 5.71 18.15 15.49
N VAL A 250 4.96 17.16 14.95
CA VAL A 250 3.97 17.36 13.90
C VAL A 250 2.62 16.84 14.40
N HIS A 251 1.69 17.75 14.65
CA HIS A 251 0.39 17.39 15.21
C HIS A 251 -0.73 18.31 14.73
N ALA A 252 -1.97 17.77 14.72
CA ALA A 252 -3.14 18.58 14.49
C ALA A 252 -3.46 19.42 15.73
N MET A 253 -3.66 20.71 15.55
CA MET A 253 -4.11 21.67 16.57
C MET A 253 -5.63 21.72 16.61
N SER A 254 -6.28 21.64 15.44
CA SER A 254 -7.75 21.58 15.32
C SER A 254 -8.16 20.74 14.13
N LYS A 255 -9.37 20.17 14.20
CA LYS A 255 -10.06 19.49 13.10
C LYS A 255 -11.55 19.80 13.19
N VAL A 256 -12.08 20.52 12.23
CA VAL A 256 -13.47 21.00 12.22
C VAL A 256 -14.15 20.50 10.94
N PRO A 257 -15.38 19.95 11.00
CA PRO A 257 -16.15 19.65 9.80
C PRO A 257 -16.42 20.92 8.97
N ALA A 258 -16.23 20.85 7.66
CA ALA A 258 -16.45 21.95 6.72
C ALA A 258 -17.12 21.40 5.44
N GLY A 259 -18.44 21.25 5.46
CA GLY A 259 -19.20 20.64 4.36
C GLY A 259 -18.79 19.17 4.16
N GLU A 260 -18.30 18.85 2.96
CA GLU A 260 -17.79 17.52 2.60
C GLU A 260 -16.30 17.34 2.91
N SER A 261 -15.70 18.21 3.70
CA SER A 261 -14.29 18.15 4.09
C SER A 261 -14.11 18.39 5.58
N TRP A 262 -12.88 18.24 6.04
CA TRP A 262 -12.42 18.74 7.33
C TRP A 262 -11.43 19.89 7.11
N ASP A 263 -11.64 21.01 7.79
CA ASP A 263 -10.63 22.03 7.93
C ASP A 263 -9.73 21.65 9.10
N VAL A 264 -8.46 21.52 8.81
CA VAL A 264 -7.42 21.10 9.78
C VAL A 264 -6.41 22.23 9.92
N THR A 265 -6.09 22.59 11.16
CA THR A 265 -4.88 23.35 11.46
C THR A 265 -3.87 22.43 12.14
N ALA A 266 -2.60 22.52 11.78
CA ALA A 266 -1.55 21.68 12.32
C ALA A 266 -0.28 22.46 12.57
N ASP A 267 0.47 22.06 13.58
CA ASP A 267 1.87 22.45 13.77
C ASP A 267 2.75 21.42 13.05
N ILE A 268 3.60 21.89 12.16
CA ILE A 268 4.55 21.09 11.41
C ILE A 268 5.97 21.51 11.83
N ALA A 269 6.43 20.95 12.93
CA ALA A 269 7.74 21.24 13.54
C ALA A 269 7.98 22.76 13.77
N GLY A 270 7.00 23.42 14.38
CA GLY A 270 7.04 24.86 14.70
C GLY A 270 6.44 25.76 13.60
N ARG A 271 5.95 25.20 12.51
CA ARG A 271 5.28 25.93 11.43
C ARG A 271 3.79 25.61 11.40
N HIS A 272 2.95 26.60 11.63
CA HIS A 272 1.50 26.43 11.61
C HIS A 272 0.96 26.46 10.18
N LEU A 273 0.21 25.43 9.79
CA LEU A 273 -0.43 25.30 8.50
C LEU A 273 -1.92 25.01 8.65
N ALA A 274 -2.71 25.48 7.67
CA ALA A 274 -4.09 25.09 7.51
C ALA A 274 -4.27 24.38 6.18
N PHE A 275 -5.09 23.31 6.16
CA PHE A 275 -5.40 22.55 4.97
C PHE A 275 -6.77 21.87 5.09
N SER A 276 -7.38 21.61 3.94
CA SER A 276 -8.57 20.77 3.86
C SER A 276 -8.19 19.30 3.72
N LEU A 277 -8.99 18.42 4.28
CA LEU A 277 -8.84 16.99 4.15
C LEU A 277 -10.20 16.34 3.88
N THR A 278 -10.32 15.61 2.77
CA THR A 278 -11.53 14.82 2.48
C THR A 278 -11.82 13.86 3.63
N PRO A 279 -13.05 13.84 4.18
CA PRO A 279 -13.44 12.87 5.19
C PRO A 279 -13.23 11.44 4.69
N GLY A 280 -12.93 10.54 5.60
CA GLY A 280 -12.69 9.14 5.28
C GLY A 280 -12.41 8.37 6.56
N ALA A 281 -11.72 7.25 6.44
CA ALA A 281 -11.35 6.41 7.57
C ALA A 281 -10.62 7.23 8.66
N PRO A 282 -10.82 6.90 9.95
CA PRO A 282 -10.31 7.69 11.09
C PRO A 282 -8.80 7.98 11.03
N HIS A 283 -8.04 7.06 10.44
CA HIS A 283 -6.59 7.16 10.28
C HIS A 283 -6.13 8.12 9.16
N ARG A 284 -7.06 8.73 8.38
CA ARG A 284 -6.70 9.60 7.26
C ARG A 284 -5.90 10.84 7.70
N LEU A 285 -6.30 11.47 8.80
CA LEU A 285 -5.57 12.59 9.39
C LEU A 285 -4.17 12.17 9.84
N HIS A 286 -4.05 11.00 10.50
CA HIS A 286 -2.76 10.44 10.90
C HIS A 286 -1.83 10.25 9.69
N ASN A 287 -2.33 9.70 8.60
CA ASN A 287 -1.57 9.51 7.36
C ASN A 287 -1.16 10.86 6.72
N ALA A 288 -2.03 11.87 6.76
CA ALA A 288 -1.71 13.22 6.26
C ALA A 288 -0.62 13.89 7.11
N LEU A 289 -0.68 13.79 8.44
CA LEU A 289 0.37 14.28 9.33
C LEU A 289 1.71 13.56 9.10
N ALA A 290 1.68 12.24 8.91
CA ALA A 290 2.87 11.45 8.54
C ALA A 290 3.49 11.92 7.21
N ALA A 291 2.66 12.24 6.22
CA ALA A 291 3.11 12.77 4.93
C ALA A 291 3.74 14.15 5.07
N LEU A 292 3.09 15.08 5.80
CA LEU A 292 3.61 16.42 6.08
C LEU A 292 4.92 16.38 6.87
N ALA A 293 5.02 15.49 7.88
CA ALA A 293 6.24 15.28 8.64
C ALA A 293 7.40 14.81 7.75
N SER A 294 7.11 13.87 6.82
CA SER A 294 8.13 13.34 5.91
C SER A 294 8.61 14.36 4.90
N VAL A 295 7.71 15.18 4.36
CA VAL A 295 8.05 16.28 3.44
C VAL A 295 8.88 17.33 4.15
N ALA A 296 8.51 17.73 5.38
CA ALA A 296 9.28 18.66 6.19
C ALA A 296 10.67 18.09 6.54
N ALA A 297 10.74 16.81 6.91
CA ALA A 297 12.00 16.11 7.18
C ALA A 297 12.92 16.04 5.95
N ALA A 298 12.34 15.95 4.75
CA ALA A 298 13.09 15.96 3.49
C ALA A 298 13.61 17.35 3.08
N GLY A 299 13.40 18.38 3.92
CA GLY A 299 13.78 19.76 3.63
C GLY A 299 12.92 20.44 2.55
N LEU A 300 11.79 19.85 2.24
CA LEU A 300 10.82 20.35 1.27
C LEU A 300 9.77 21.24 1.95
N ASP A 301 9.10 22.12 1.18
CA ASP A 301 8.09 23.02 1.74
C ASP A 301 6.77 22.31 2.00
N PRO A 302 6.35 22.04 3.26
CA PRO A 302 5.12 21.34 3.55
C PRO A 302 3.85 22.12 3.16
N VAL A 303 3.95 23.44 2.90
CA VAL A 303 2.81 24.23 2.40
C VAL A 303 2.36 23.74 1.02
N LEU A 304 3.32 23.34 0.17
CA LEU A 304 3.00 22.84 -1.16
C LEU A 304 2.21 21.52 -1.09
N LEU A 305 2.59 20.63 -0.16
CA LEU A 305 1.81 19.41 0.07
C LEU A 305 0.44 19.72 0.69
N ALA A 306 0.39 20.61 1.69
CA ALA A 306 -0.84 20.94 2.40
C ALA A 306 -1.96 21.43 1.47
N ARG A 307 -1.62 22.13 0.40
CA ARG A 307 -2.58 22.61 -0.62
C ARG A 307 -3.25 21.49 -1.40
N GLU A 308 -2.56 20.37 -1.57
CA GLU A 308 -3.03 19.27 -2.41
C GLU A 308 -3.78 18.19 -1.60
N LEU A 309 -3.68 18.20 -0.26
CA LEU A 309 -4.25 17.14 0.58
C LEU A 309 -5.76 16.98 0.45
N GLY A 310 -6.47 18.08 0.20
CA GLY A 310 -7.92 18.08 -0.01
C GLY A 310 -8.36 17.39 -1.30
N GLU A 311 -7.51 17.43 -2.33
CA GLU A 311 -7.79 16.85 -3.64
C GLU A 311 -7.47 15.34 -3.71
N VAL A 312 -6.76 14.81 -2.71
CA VAL A 312 -6.45 13.38 -2.68
C VAL A 312 -7.71 12.57 -2.42
N GLY A 313 -8.20 11.91 -3.43
CA GLY A 313 -9.34 11.01 -3.33
C GLY A 313 -9.12 9.84 -2.36
N ILE A 314 -10.19 9.17 -2.01
CA ILE A 314 -10.13 7.92 -1.27
C ILE A 314 -9.90 6.78 -2.27
N MET A 315 -8.87 5.97 -2.07
CA MET A 315 -8.59 4.82 -2.94
C MET A 315 -9.70 3.78 -2.81
N THR A 316 -10.07 3.16 -3.93
CA THR A 316 -11.03 2.05 -3.96
C THR A 316 -10.65 0.96 -2.94
N GLY A 317 -11.63 0.48 -2.20
CA GLY A 317 -11.42 -0.50 -1.14
C GLY A 317 -10.83 0.04 0.16
N ARG A 318 -10.73 1.37 0.33
CA ARG A 318 -10.13 2.00 1.52
C ARG A 318 -11.04 3.05 2.15
N GLY A 319 -12.34 2.75 2.22
CA GLY A 319 -13.36 3.62 2.81
C GLY A 319 -14.09 4.49 1.79
N VAL A 320 -14.10 4.10 0.51
CA VAL A 320 -14.87 4.82 -0.53
C VAL A 320 -16.35 4.64 -0.27
N GLU A 321 -17.08 5.75 -0.24
CA GLU A 321 -18.53 5.76 -0.13
C GLU A 321 -19.20 5.80 -1.52
N GLN A 322 -20.20 4.95 -1.69
CA GLN A 322 -21.04 4.91 -2.88
C GLN A 322 -22.50 4.87 -2.46
N ARG A 323 -23.31 5.79 -2.98
CA ARG A 323 -24.76 5.77 -2.78
C ARG A 323 -25.42 4.98 -3.90
N ILE A 324 -26.25 3.99 -3.53
CA ILE A 324 -27.05 3.18 -4.44
C ILE A 324 -28.51 3.28 -4.00
N GLY A 325 -29.30 4.04 -4.75
CA GLY A 325 -30.62 4.44 -4.29
C GLY A 325 -30.52 5.20 -2.96
N GLU A 326 -31.18 4.70 -1.92
CA GLU A 326 -31.14 5.26 -0.57
C GLU A 326 -30.08 4.64 0.33
N ILE A 327 -29.40 3.55 -0.12
CA ILE A 327 -28.36 2.84 0.65
C ILE A 327 -26.98 3.49 0.42
N VAL A 328 -26.19 3.60 1.48
CA VAL A 328 -24.80 4.04 1.41
C VAL A 328 -23.88 2.83 1.67
N LEU A 329 -23.10 2.43 0.66
CA LEU A 329 -22.04 1.43 0.79
C LEU A 329 -20.70 2.11 1.08
N ILE A 330 -19.99 1.64 2.09
CA ILE A 330 -18.62 2.04 2.43
C ILE A 330 -17.70 0.88 2.07
N ASP A 331 -16.97 1.00 0.95
CA ASP A 331 -16.01 0.01 0.48
C ASP A 331 -14.67 0.15 1.21
N ASP A 332 -14.44 -0.64 2.24
CA ASP A 332 -13.16 -0.78 2.96
C ASP A 332 -12.62 -2.21 2.85
N SER A 333 -12.85 -2.84 1.69
CA SER A 333 -12.66 -4.26 1.41
C SER A 333 -11.25 -4.65 0.98
N PHE A 334 -10.31 -3.69 0.81
CA PHE A 334 -8.96 -3.99 0.29
C PHE A 334 -8.14 -4.85 1.24
N ASN A 335 -8.23 -4.60 2.55
CA ASN A 335 -7.57 -5.42 3.57
C ASN A 335 -8.21 -5.19 4.95
N GLY A 336 -7.97 -6.14 5.88
CA GLY A 336 -8.44 -6.07 7.25
C GLY A 336 -7.41 -6.62 8.24
N ASN A 337 -7.21 -5.91 9.34
CA ASN A 337 -6.50 -6.35 10.53
C ASN A 337 -7.28 -5.86 11.77
N PRO A 338 -6.98 -6.36 12.99
CA PRO A 338 -7.77 -6.03 14.17
C PRO A 338 -7.97 -4.54 14.41
N ALA A 339 -6.89 -3.76 14.36
CA ALA A 339 -6.97 -2.31 14.61
C ALA A 339 -7.75 -1.57 13.51
N SER A 340 -7.56 -1.92 12.23
CA SER A 340 -8.30 -1.30 11.14
C SER A 340 -9.76 -1.73 11.09
N MET A 341 -10.08 -2.96 11.52
CA MET A 341 -11.45 -3.45 11.66
C MET A 341 -12.16 -2.69 12.78
N ALA A 342 -11.56 -2.62 13.97
CA ALA A 342 -12.07 -1.84 15.09
C ALA A 342 -12.34 -0.39 14.69
N ALA A 343 -11.37 0.28 14.07
CA ALA A 343 -11.51 1.67 13.63
C ALA A 343 -12.66 1.88 12.63
N ALA A 344 -12.87 0.94 11.71
CA ALA A 344 -13.98 1.02 10.74
C ALA A 344 -15.35 0.84 11.44
N LEU A 345 -15.45 -0.11 12.36
CA LEU A 345 -16.66 -0.34 13.16
C LEU A 345 -16.97 0.84 14.08
N ASP A 346 -15.97 1.41 14.77
CA ASP A 346 -16.12 2.59 15.62
C ASP A 346 -16.54 3.82 14.81
N SER A 347 -15.99 3.98 13.60
CA SER A 347 -16.38 5.05 12.67
C SER A 347 -17.85 4.90 12.23
N LEU A 348 -18.28 3.69 11.93
CA LEU A 348 -19.67 3.41 11.57
C LEU A 348 -20.61 3.70 12.74
N GLN A 349 -20.23 3.31 13.98
CA GLN A 349 -21.02 3.60 15.19
C GLN A 349 -21.19 5.10 15.42
N ALA A 350 -20.15 5.88 15.25
CA ALA A 350 -20.17 7.33 15.46
C ALA A 350 -20.92 8.10 14.37
N ARG A 351 -21.27 7.45 13.27
CA ARG A 351 -21.90 8.12 12.11
C ARG A 351 -23.38 8.40 12.38
N PRO A 352 -23.86 9.62 12.17
CA PRO A 352 -25.29 9.92 12.10
C PRO A 352 -25.92 9.20 10.89
N VAL A 353 -26.97 8.41 11.11
CA VAL A 353 -27.71 7.69 10.07
C VAL A 353 -29.22 7.88 10.24
N ARG A 354 -29.97 7.76 9.15
CA ARG A 354 -31.44 7.73 9.19
C ARG A 354 -31.97 6.32 9.36
N GLY A 355 -31.36 5.36 8.68
CA GLY A 355 -31.65 3.94 8.77
C GLY A 355 -30.73 3.21 9.74
N ARG A 356 -30.33 1.98 9.40
CA ARG A 356 -29.51 1.12 10.23
C ARG A 356 -28.01 1.25 9.89
N ARG A 357 -27.16 0.96 10.86
CA ARG A 357 -25.72 0.74 10.68
C ARG A 357 -25.48 -0.74 10.49
N ILE A 358 -25.02 -1.13 9.33
CA ILE A 358 -24.79 -2.54 8.98
C ILE A 358 -23.30 -2.78 8.74
N ALA A 359 -22.76 -3.85 9.31
CA ALA A 359 -21.40 -4.29 9.07
C ALA A 359 -21.40 -5.64 8.35
N VAL A 360 -20.83 -5.68 7.15
CA VAL A 360 -20.50 -6.91 6.40
C VAL A 360 -19.00 -7.12 6.54
N ILE A 361 -18.62 -8.01 7.46
CA ILE A 361 -17.21 -8.15 7.86
C ILE A 361 -16.71 -9.57 7.65
N GLY A 362 -15.48 -9.65 7.18
CA GLY A 362 -14.84 -10.90 6.82
C GLY A 362 -13.56 -11.16 7.59
N ASP A 363 -13.10 -12.41 7.52
CA ASP A 363 -11.90 -12.87 8.22
C ASP A 363 -10.71 -11.91 8.08
N MET A 364 -10.02 -11.74 9.19
CA MET A 364 -8.72 -11.10 9.29
C MET A 364 -7.64 -12.20 9.25
N LEU A 365 -6.97 -12.34 8.12
CA LEU A 365 -6.00 -13.40 7.88
C LEU A 365 -4.60 -13.05 8.44
N GLU A 366 -3.72 -14.05 8.52
CA GLU A 366 -2.31 -13.92 8.93
C GLU A 366 -2.10 -13.50 10.41
N LEU A 367 -3.06 -13.83 11.29
CA LEU A 367 -3.01 -13.51 12.72
C LEU A 367 -2.46 -14.66 13.59
N GLY A 368 -2.15 -15.83 12.97
CA GLY A 368 -1.63 -17.00 13.68
C GLY A 368 -2.64 -17.61 14.68
N ASP A 369 -2.14 -18.23 15.73
CA ASP A 369 -2.94 -18.97 16.71
C ASP A 369 -3.92 -18.08 17.51
N GLU A 370 -3.65 -16.78 17.59
CA GLU A 370 -4.52 -15.82 18.28
C GLU A 370 -5.68 -15.31 17.40
N ALA A 371 -5.76 -15.74 16.12
CA ALA A 371 -6.80 -15.30 15.21
C ALA A 371 -8.24 -15.45 15.79
N PRO A 372 -8.62 -16.57 16.43
CA PRO A 372 -9.93 -16.70 17.05
C PRO A 372 -10.22 -15.61 18.09
N ALA A 373 -9.25 -15.27 18.94
CA ALA A 373 -9.39 -14.26 19.97
C ALA A 373 -9.58 -12.86 19.35
N TYR A 374 -8.77 -12.47 18.38
CA TYR A 374 -8.91 -11.19 17.69
C TYR A 374 -10.27 -11.02 17.01
N HIS A 375 -10.82 -12.10 16.41
CA HIS A 375 -12.16 -12.05 15.82
C HIS A 375 -13.23 -11.91 16.87
N ALA A 376 -13.14 -12.68 17.94
CA ALA A 376 -14.07 -12.64 19.05
C ALA A 376 -14.12 -11.28 19.76
N ASP A 377 -12.98 -10.60 19.89
CA ASP A 377 -12.85 -9.31 20.56
C ASP A 377 -13.50 -8.15 19.78
N MET A 378 -13.77 -8.33 18.49
CA MET A 378 -14.54 -7.35 17.71
C MET A 378 -15.94 -7.11 18.24
N VAL A 379 -16.47 -7.98 19.12
CA VAL A 379 -17.77 -7.78 19.79
C VAL A 379 -17.82 -6.46 20.55
N GLY A 380 -16.70 -5.99 21.11
CA GLY A 380 -16.61 -4.69 21.78
C GLY A 380 -16.86 -3.48 20.86
N HIS A 381 -16.64 -3.65 19.55
CA HIS A 381 -16.75 -2.60 18.54
C HIS A 381 -18.07 -2.62 17.75
N VAL A 382 -19.07 -3.45 18.14
CA VAL A 382 -20.35 -3.53 17.44
C VAL A 382 -21.55 -3.09 18.28
N THR A 383 -21.31 -2.45 19.42
CA THR A 383 -22.39 -2.07 20.38
C THR A 383 -23.41 -1.14 19.72
N GLY A 384 -22.97 -0.15 18.96
CA GLY A 384 -23.82 0.81 18.25
C GLY A 384 -24.14 0.42 16.81
N ILE A 385 -23.85 -0.82 16.38
CA ILE A 385 -24.16 -1.36 15.06
C ILE A 385 -25.47 -2.14 15.15
N ASP A 386 -26.39 -1.94 14.20
CA ASP A 386 -27.72 -2.51 14.22
C ASP A 386 -27.76 -3.93 13.66
N GLY A 387 -26.83 -4.27 12.73
CA GLY A 387 -26.74 -5.61 12.17
C GLY A 387 -25.35 -5.96 11.67
N VAL A 388 -24.93 -7.22 11.88
CA VAL A 388 -23.63 -7.74 11.47
C VAL A 388 -23.81 -8.99 10.64
N TYR A 389 -23.23 -9.01 9.44
CA TYR A 389 -23.11 -10.17 8.58
C TYR A 389 -21.63 -10.60 8.55
N CYS A 390 -21.37 -11.82 8.98
CA CYS A 390 -20.03 -12.38 9.14
C CYS A 390 -19.66 -13.28 7.95
N VAL A 391 -18.40 -13.18 7.45
CA VAL A 391 -17.93 -13.96 6.28
C VAL A 391 -16.57 -14.60 6.58
N GLY A 392 -16.51 -15.90 6.46
CA GLY A 392 -15.32 -16.71 6.72
C GLY A 392 -15.40 -17.52 8.00
N PRO A 393 -14.60 -18.60 8.10
CA PRO A 393 -14.62 -19.51 9.24
C PRO A 393 -14.21 -18.86 10.55
N LEU A 394 -13.25 -17.91 10.54
CA LEU A 394 -12.78 -17.22 11.75
C LEU A 394 -13.82 -16.22 12.30
N MET A 395 -14.62 -15.61 11.43
CA MET A 395 -15.72 -14.71 11.85
C MET A 395 -16.81 -15.42 12.64
N ARG A 396 -16.84 -16.75 12.65
CA ARG A 396 -17.72 -17.53 13.51
C ARG A 396 -17.52 -17.17 14.98
N HIS A 397 -16.28 -16.94 15.43
CA HIS A 397 -15.96 -16.59 16.82
C HIS A 397 -16.60 -15.26 17.26
N LEU A 398 -16.72 -14.30 16.35
CA LEU A 398 -17.48 -13.08 16.60
C LEU A 398 -18.99 -13.36 16.56
N PHE A 399 -19.46 -14.05 15.50
CA PHE A 399 -20.88 -14.32 15.29
C PHE A 399 -21.55 -15.00 16.48
N GLU A 400 -20.86 -15.95 17.12
CA GLU A 400 -21.34 -16.65 18.30
C GLU A 400 -21.45 -15.75 19.53
N LYS A 401 -20.62 -14.67 19.63
CA LYS A 401 -20.66 -13.67 20.69
C LYS A 401 -21.64 -12.52 20.45
N LEU A 402 -22.12 -12.33 19.22
CA LEU A 402 -23.10 -11.28 18.94
C LEU A 402 -24.42 -11.54 19.66
N PRO A 403 -25.11 -10.48 20.14
CA PRO A 403 -26.51 -10.58 20.54
C PRO A 403 -27.38 -11.09 19.37
N PRO A 404 -28.36 -11.98 19.63
CA PRO A 404 -29.18 -12.57 18.55
C PRO A 404 -29.81 -11.55 17.60
N GLU A 405 -30.26 -10.41 18.14
CA GLU A 405 -30.90 -9.32 17.40
C GLU A 405 -29.97 -8.60 16.42
N LYS A 406 -28.65 -8.75 16.58
CA LYS A 406 -27.63 -8.18 15.69
C LYS A 406 -27.14 -9.14 14.62
N ARG A 407 -27.49 -10.42 14.70
CA ARG A 407 -27.04 -11.46 13.79
C ARG A 407 -27.84 -11.40 12.48
N LEU A 408 -27.29 -10.81 11.44
CA LEU A 408 -27.89 -10.85 10.09
C LEU A 408 -27.58 -12.17 9.37
N GLY A 409 -26.43 -12.77 9.63
CA GLY A 409 -26.02 -14.04 9.05
C GLY A 409 -24.53 -14.33 9.22
N TRP A 410 -24.15 -15.58 8.96
CA TRP A 410 -22.78 -16.02 8.87
C TRP A 410 -22.61 -16.93 7.64
N HIS A 411 -21.58 -16.68 6.84
CA HIS A 411 -21.25 -17.45 5.65
C HIS A 411 -19.81 -17.94 5.74
N GLU A 412 -19.63 -19.26 5.75
CA GLU A 412 -18.31 -19.86 6.03
C GLU A 412 -17.32 -19.72 4.89
N ASP A 413 -17.75 -19.98 3.65
CA ASP A 413 -16.86 -19.97 2.47
C ASP A 413 -17.00 -18.68 1.65
N PRO A 414 -16.03 -17.73 1.73
CA PRO A 414 -16.10 -16.49 0.95
C PRO A 414 -16.23 -16.67 -0.57
N ALA A 415 -15.80 -17.81 -1.10
CA ALA A 415 -15.84 -18.08 -2.55
C ALA A 415 -17.27 -18.33 -3.05
N THR A 416 -18.15 -18.83 -2.18
CA THR A 416 -19.56 -19.14 -2.48
C THR A 416 -20.52 -18.06 -2.01
N LEU A 417 -20.03 -16.96 -1.44
CA LEU A 417 -20.86 -15.85 -0.95
C LEU A 417 -21.63 -15.19 -2.10
N ASP A 418 -22.95 -15.28 -2.01
CA ASP A 418 -23.85 -14.62 -2.96
C ASP A 418 -24.20 -13.21 -2.49
N ALA A 419 -23.84 -12.21 -3.28
CA ALA A 419 -24.11 -10.81 -3.01
C ALA A 419 -25.60 -10.47 -2.97
N SER A 420 -26.45 -11.21 -3.70
CA SER A 420 -27.90 -11.01 -3.71
C SER A 420 -28.53 -11.37 -2.36
N GLN A 421 -27.99 -12.38 -1.67
CA GLN A 421 -28.45 -12.74 -0.31
C GLN A 421 -28.17 -11.60 0.68
N VAL A 422 -27.00 -10.96 0.59
CA VAL A 422 -26.67 -9.81 1.42
C VAL A 422 -27.52 -8.60 1.04
N ALA A 423 -27.72 -8.36 -0.26
CA ALA A 423 -28.56 -7.26 -0.74
C ALA A 423 -30.00 -7.36 -0.20
N ALA A 424 -30.58 -8.57 -0.15
CA ALA A 424 -31.93 -8.80 0.38
C ALA A 424 -32.10 -8.51 1.89
N LEU A 425 -31.02 -8.37 2.64
CA LEU A 425 -31.03 -8.02 4.05
C LEU A 425 -31.02 -6.50 4.30
N LEU A 426 -30.70 -5.72 3.26
CA LEU A 426 -30.54 -4.27 3.35
C LEU A 426 -31.86 -3.55 3.09
N ALA A 427 -32.05 -2.40 3.72
CA ALA A 427 -33.23 -1.58 3.60
C ALA A 427 -32.84 -0.13 3.21
N PRO A 428 -33.78 0.68 2.71
CA PRO A 428 -33.57 2.10 2.47
C PRO A 428 -32.95 2.81 3.68
N ASP A 429 -32.10 3.81 3.42
CA ASP A 429 -31.34 4.60 4.40
C ASP A 429 -30.28 3.82 5.21
N ASP A 430 -30.07 2.52 4.95
CA ASP A 430 -29.00 1.77 5.58
C ASP A 430 -27.61 2.30 5.17
N VAL A 431 -26.70 2.32 6.13
CA VAL A 431 -25.27 2.58 5.89
C VAL A 431 -24.50 1.28 6.17
N VAL A 432 -23.82 0.81 5.14
CA VAL A 432 -23.19 -0.52 5.13
C VAL A 432 -21.68 -0.40 4.97
N VAL A 433 -20.88 -0.87 5.92
CA VAL A 433 -19.44 -1.02 5.75
C VAL A 433 -19.09 -2.45 5.33
N ILE A 434 -18.24 -2.59 4.31
CA ILE A 434 -17.72 -3.89 3.86
C ILE A 434 -16.22 -3.91 4.14
N LYS A 435 -15.76 -4.82 5.03
CA LYS A 435 -14.36 -4.92 5.44
C LYS A 435 -13.92 -6.34 5.77
N GLY A 436 -12.70 -6.69 5.35
CA GLY A 436 -12.07 -7.98 5.61
C GLY A 436 -10.71 -8.07 4.92
N SER A 437 -10.04 -9.20 5.08
CA SER A 437 -8.78 -9.45 4.37
C SER A 437 -8.99 -9.50 2.86
N LYS A 438 -7.97 -9.15 2.10
CA LYS A 438 -8.00 -8.98 0.63
C LYS A 438 -8.63 -10.17 -0.10
N LYS A 439 -8.38 -11.39 0.36
CA LYS A 439 -8.92 -12.63 -0.25
C LYS A 439 -10.42 -12.80 -0.03
N ILE A 440 -11.02 -12.16 0.98
CA ILE A 440 -12.42 -12.34 1.34
C ILE A 440 -13.34 -11.59 0.36
N PHE A 441 -13.14 -10.29 0.20
CA PHE A 441 -14.02 -9.44 -0.59
C PHE A 441 -13.38 -8.87 -1.85
N TRP A 442 -12.14 -8.34 -1.74
CA TRP A 442 -11.49 -7.60 -2.82
C TRP A 442 -11.21 -8.45 -4.05
N VAL A 443 -10.58 -9.62 -3.88
CA VAL A 443 -10.27 -10.55 -4.98
C VAL A 443 -11.55 -11.04 -5.65
N ASN A 444 -12.59 -11.26 -4.88
CA ASN A 444 -13.90 -11.76 -5.35
C ASN A 444 -14.78 -10.65 -5.94
N LYS A 445 -14.31 -9.38 -5.92
CA LYS A 445 -15.08 -8.20 -6.38
C LYS A 445 -16.47 -8.12 -5.73
N PHE A 446 -16.53 -8.46 -4.43
CA PHE A 446 -17.80 -8.58 -3.72
C PHE A 446 -18.59 -7.28 -3.68
N VAL A 447 -17.92 -6.14 -3.42
CA VAL A 447 -18.56 -4.83 -3.34
C VAL A 447 -19.23 -4.46 -4.66
N GLN A 448 -18.57 -4.71 -5.80
CA GLN A 448 -19.13 -4.47 -7.13
C GLN A 448 -20.35 -5.36 -7.41
N LYS A 449 -20.30 -6.62 -6.99
CA LYS A 449 -21.43 -7.55 -7.12
C LYS A 449 -22.60 -7.12 -6.24
N LEU A 450 -22.34 -6.68 -5.00
CA LEU A 450 -23.36 -6.18 -4.09
C LEU A 450 -24.02 -4.90 -4.64
N ALA A 451 -23.21 -3.97 -5.15
CA ALA A 451 -23.71 -2.77 -5.80
C ALA A 451 -24.63 -3.08 -6.99
N ALA A 452 -24.24 -4.03 -7.85
CA ALA A 452 -25.07 -4.46 -8.98
C ALA A 452 -26.38 -5.14 -8.53
N ALA A 453 -26.32 -5.97 -7.48
CA ALA A 453 -27.53 -6.62 -6.93
C ALA A 453 -28.51 -5.60 -6.36
N LEU A 454 -28.03 -4.58 -5.65
CA LEU A 454 -28.87 -3.48 -5.12
C LEU A 454 -29.47 -2.63 -6.24
N GLN A 455 -28.74 -2.37 -7.33
CA GLN A 455 -29.27 -1.64 -8.48
C GLN A 455 -30.37 -2.43 -9.22
N ALA A 456 -30.28 -3.75 -9.25
CA ALA A 456 -31.26 -4.62 -9.89
C ALA A 456 -32.56 -4.78 -9.05
N SER A 457 -32.50 -4.47 -7.75
CA SER A 457 -33.62 -4.59 -6.81
C SER A 457 -34.42 -3.27 -6.64
N ASN A 458 -33.86 -2.15 -7.13
CA ASN A 458 -34.50 -0.83 -7.21
C ASN A 458 -35.12 -0.59 -8.59
#